data_19a8873f2dda32e9abb26ac764365e1f
#
_entry.id   19a8873f2dda32e9abb26ac764365e1f
#
_cell.length_a   1.000
_cell.length_b   1.000
_cell.length_c   1.000
_cell.angle_alpha   90.00
_cell.angle_beta   90.00
_cell.angle_gamma   90.00
#
_symmetry.space_group_name_H-M   'P 1'
#
loop_
_entity.id
_entity.type
_entity.pdbx_description
1 polymer ?
#
loop_
_entity_poly.entity_id
_entity_poly.type
_entity_poly.pdbx_seq_one_letter_code
_entity_poly.pdbx_strand_id
1 'polypeptide(L)'
;MRRRGGWRKGFGERLGRYSTKFKQAISNRDVIWLHAVSVGEVNLCVQIIKALQPRLPNIKLVVSTPTTTGMSELHKKPPAEVGKIYYPMDRRGYVRRAFATIRPKAVVLVEAEIWPNFLWGLQSRDIPH
;
A
#
# COMPACT_ATOMS: atom_id res chain seq x y z
N MET A 1 20.76 -4.47 16.09
CA MET A 1 20.24 -4.57 15.95
C MET A 1 19.80 -4.42 15.06
N ARG A 2 19.79 -4.59 14.70
CA ARG A 2 19.51 -4.54 13.94
C ARG A 2 18.83 -5.31 13.19
N ARG A 3 18.93 -6.15 12.86
CA ARG A 3 18.25 -7.10 12.32
C ARG A 3 16.91 -7.14 12.75
N ARG A 4 16.64 -6.90 13.84
CA ARG A 4 15.31 -6.79 14.25
C ARG A 4 14.69 -5.57 13.69
N GLY A 5 15.46 -4.71 13.06
CA GLY A 5 14.94 -3.57 12.34
C GLY A 5 13.97 -3.94 11.24
N GLY A 6 14.16 -5.10 10.56
CA GLY A 6 13.23 -5.53 9.53
C GLY A 6 11.85 -5.87 10.07
N TRP A 7 11.80 -6.44 11.24
CA TRP A 7 10.57 -6.80 11.91
C TRP A 7 9.84 -5.59 12.46
N ARG A 8 10.57 -4.70 13.09
CA ARG A 8 9.98 -3.49 13.68
C ARG A 8 9.62 -2.45 12.67
N LYS A 9 10.36 -2.42 11.59
CA LYS A 9 10.11 -1.50 10.51
C LYS A 9 8.73 -1.78 9.94
N GLY A 10 7.90 -0.77 9.90
CA GLY A 10 6.57 -0.92 9.39
C GLY A 10 5.60 -1.61 10.33
N PHE A 11 6.01 -1.88 11.57
CA PHE A 11 5.11 -2.53 12.51
C PHE A 11 3.84 -1.72 12.72
N GLY A 12 3.97 -0.40 12.86
CA GLY A 12 2.81 0.47 12.98
C GLY A 12 1.90 0.38 11.77
N GLU A 13 2.49 0.38 10.57
CA GLU A 13 1.71 0.30 9.32
C GLU A 13 0.95 -1.03 9.23
N ARG A 14 1.57 -2.11 9.69
CA ARG A 14 0.91 -3.42 9.71
C ARG A 14 -0.30 -3.43 10.63
N LEU A 15 -0.34 -2.52 11.60
CA LEU A 15 -1.48 -2.36 12.50
C LEU A 15 -2.44 -1.26 12.03
N GLY A 16 -2.22 -0.72 10.84
CA GLY A 16 -3.06 0.34 10.29
C GLY A 16 -2.74 1.72 10.85
N ARG A 17 -1.53 1.90 11.38
CA ARG A 17 -1.07 3.19 11.92
C ARG A 17 0.01 3.75 11.03
N TYR A 18 -0.15 5.00 10.64
CA TYR A 18 0.72 5.61 9.65
C TYR A 18 1.36 6.88 10.20
N SER A 19 2.55 7.21 9.68
CA SER A 19 3.26 8.40 10.11
C SER A 19 2.50 9.65 9.68
N THR A 20 2.78 10.75 10.39
CA THR A 20 2.21 12.05 10.03
C THR A 20 2.60 12.44 8.61
N LYS A 21 3.86 12.16 8.25
CA LYS A 21 4.35 12.46 6.90
C LYS A 21 3.52 11.74 5.83
N PHE A 22 3.24 10.45 6.03
CA PHE A 22 2.43 9.69 5.09
C PHE A 22 1.01 10.26 5.00
N LYS A 23 0.40 10.54 6.17
CA LYS A 23 -0.96 11.08 6.19
C LYS A 23 -1.05 12.42 5.49
N GLN A 24 -0.03 13.27 5.65
CA GLN A 24 0.00 14.55 4.97
C GLN A 24 0.13 14.37 3.46
N ALA A 25 0.91 13.39 3.02
CA ALA A 25 1.12 13.13 1.61
C ALA A 25 -0.16 12.73 0.89
N ILE A 26 -1.08 12.06 1.59
CA ILE A 26 -2.35 11.60 0.99
C ILE A 26 -3.53 12.50 1.35
N SER A 27 -3.32 13.51 2.19
CA SER A 27 -4.39 14.38 2.65
C SER A 27 -5.02 15.13 1.48
N ASN A 28 -6.35 15.08 1.40
CA ASN A 28 -7.14 15.76 0.36
C ASN A 28 -6.76 15.31 -1.05
N ARG A 29 -6.26 14.08 -1.19
CA ARG A 29 -5.91 13.51 -2.48
C ARG A 29 -6.75 12.27 -2.75
N ASP A 30 -7.06 12.05 -4.01
CA ASP A 30 -7.62 10.78 -4.43
C ASP A 30 -6.48 9.79 -4.51
N VAL A 31 -6.70 8.60 -3.95
CA VAL A 31 -5.65 7.59 -3.82
C VAL A 31 -6.05 6.33 -4.58
N ILE A 32 -5.10 5.77 -5.33
CA ILE A 32 -5.20 4.41 -5.85
C ILE A 32 -4.16 3.58 -5.11
N TRP A 33 -4.61 2.51 -4.50
CA TRP A 33 -3.79 1.63 -3.67
C TRP A 33 -3.47 0.37 -4.45
N LEU A 34 -2.16 0.12 -4.69
CA LEU A 34 -1.71 -1.09 -5.36
C LEU A 34 -1.04 -1.99 -4.33
N HIS A 35 -1.30 -3.28 -4.43
CA HIS A 35 -0.72 -4.24 -3.49
C HIS A 35 0.02 -5.33 -4.25
N ALA A 36 1.27 -5.61 -3.83
CA ALA A 36 2.12 -6.63 -4.42
C ALA A 36 2.80 -7.42 -3.31
N VAL A 37 2.87 -8.74 -3.47
CA VAL A 37 3.39 -9.63 -2.43
C VAL A 37 4.85 -9.96 -2.65
N SER A 38 5.24 -10.32 -3.87
CA SER A 38 6.59 -10.79 -4.18
C SER A 38 7.39 -9.70 -4.89
N VAL A 39 8.70 -9.93 -4.98
CA VAL A 39 9.59 -9.02 -5.71
C VAL A 39 9.17 -8.89 -7.17
N GLY A 40 8.77 -10.01 -7.79
CA GLY A 40 8.29 -9.97 -9.17
C GLY A 40 7.03 -9.12 -9.34
N GLU A 41 6.12 -9.23 -8.38
CA GLU A 41 4.90 -8.42 -8.39
C GLU A 41 5.19 -6.96 -8.12
N VAL A 42 6.15 -6.68 -7.24
CA VAL A 42 6.60 -5.30 -7.00
C VAL A 42 7.13 -4.70 -8.30
N ASN A 43 7.93 -5.44 -9.05
CA ASN A 43 8.46 -4.96 -10.32
C ASN A 43 7.35 -4.69 -11.33
N LEU A 44 6.34 -5.56 -11.36
CA LEU A 44 5.18 -5.35 -12.22
C LEU A 44 4.41 -4.11 -11.79
N CYS A 45 4.22 -3.92 -10.48
CA CYS A 45 3.60 -2.71 -9.94
C CYS A 45 4.31 -1.45 -10.39
N VAL A 46 5.64 -1.45 -10.35
CA VAL A 46 6.43 -0.29 -10.77
C VAL A 46 6.15 0.04 -12.22
N GLN A 47 6.03 -0.98 -13.08
CA GLN A 47 5.72 -0.75 -14.49
C GLN A 47 4.32 -0.17 -14.67
N ILE A 48 3.36 -0.68 -13.90
CA ILE A 48 1.99 -0.16 -13.91
C ILE A 48 1.98 1.30 -13.49
N ILE A 49 2.73 1.63 -12.44
CA ILE A 49 2.82 3.00 -11.94
C ILE A 49 3.41 3.93 -13.00
N LYS A 50 4.47 3.51 -13.67
CA LYS A 50 5.09 4.30 -14.73
C LYS A 50 4.11 4.60 -15.85
N ALA A 51 3.22 3.65 -16.14
CA ALA A 51 2.21 3.86 -17.17
C ALA A 51 1.08 4.76 -16.69
N LEU A 52 0.70 4.67 -15.41
CA LEU A 52 -0.45 5.40 -14.87
C LEU A 52 -0.14 6.83 -14.47
N GLN A 53 1.03 7.08 -13.87
CA GLN A 53 1.33 8.41 -13.32
C GLN A 53 1.16 9.56 -14.32
N PRO A 54 1.68 9.44 -15.54
CA PRO A 54 1.50 10.55 -16.50
C PRO A 54 0.04 10.79 -16.87
N ARG A 55 -0.78 9.76 -16.76
CA ARG A 55 -2.20 9.85 -17.13
C ARG A 55 -3.09 10.29 -15.97
N LEU A 56 -2.56 10.23 -14.74
CA LEU A 56 -3.33 10.51 -13.53
C LEU A 56 -2.57 11.49 -12.63
N PRO A 57 -2.32 12.73 -13.12
CA PRO A 57 -1.44 13.65 -12.38
C PRO A 57 -2.01 14.10 -11.04
N ASN A 58 -3.33 14.02 -10.85
CA ASN A 58 -3.97 14.45 -9.62
C ASN A 58 -4.24 13.29 -8.65
N ILE A 59 -3.83 12.09 -9.01
CA ILE A 59 -4.04 10.90 -8.19
C ILE A 59 -2.74 10.56 -7.45
N LYS A 60 -2.86 10.26 -6.17
CA LYS A 60 -1.73 9.77 -5.39
C LYS A 60 -1.71 8.24 -5.45
N LEU A 61 -0.60 7.68 -5.87
CA LEU A 61 -0.44 6.23 -5.91
C LEU A 61 0.25 5.75 -4.64
N VAL A 62 -0.30 4.71 -4.02
CA VAL A 62 0.24 4.10 -2.82
C VAL A 62 0.44 2.63 -3.10
N VAL A 63 1.62 2.11 -2.79
CA VAL A 63 1.94 0.70 -2.97
C VAL A 63 2.20 0.07 -1.62
N SER A 64 1.61 -1.09 -1.39
CA SER A 64 1.86 -1.85 -0.17
C SER A 64 2.44 -3.22 -0.49
N THR A 65 3.22 -3.73 0.44
CA THR A 65 3.77 -5.07 0.37
C THR A 65 3.86 -5.61 1.80
N PRO A 66 3.70 -6.93 2.01
CA PRO A 66 3.77 -7.49 3.35
C PRO A 66 5.18 -7.82 3.81
N THR A 67 6.18 -7.79 2.93
CA THR A 67 7.53 -8.28 3.27
C THR A 67 8.56 -7.18 3.24
N THR A 68 9.61 -7.35 4.06
CA THR A 68 10.75 -6.42 4.05
C THR A 68 11.52 -6.50 2.74
N THR A 69 11.56 -7.68 2.13
CA THR A 69 12.20 -7.84 0.81
C THR A 69 11.47 -7.04 -0.26
N GLY A 70 10.14 -7.14 -0.28
CA GLY A 70 9.33 -6.35 -1.22
C GLY A 70 9.49 -4.86 -0.99
N MET A 71 9.50 -4.43 0.28
CA MET A 71 9.67 -3.03 0.62
C MET A 71 11.04 -2.52 0.18
N SER A 72 12.09 -3.31 0.40
CA SER A 72 13.42 -2.96 -0.05
C SER A 72 13.46 -2.76 -1.56
N GLU A 73 12.79 -3.64 -2.29
CA GLU A 73 12.73 -3.54 -3.74
C GLU A 73 11.97 -2.27 -4.18
N LEU A 74 10.89 -1.94 -3.50
CA LEU A 74 10.14 -0.70 -3.79
C LEU A 74 11.00 0.53 -3.62
N HIS A 75 11.83 0.56 -2.56
CA HIS A 75 12.66 1.73 -2.29
C HIS A 75 13.79 1.89 -3.29
N LYS A 76 14.19 0.82 -3.96
CA LYS A 76 15.21 0.89 -5.00
C LYS A 76 14.69 1.42 -6.32
N LYS A 77 13.37 1.45 -6.50
CA LYS A 77 12.78 1.77 -7.80
C LYS A 77 12.13 3.14 -7.79
N PRO A 78 12.29 3.92 -8.83
CA PRO A 78 11.47 5.11 -9.00
C PRO A 78 10.06 4.68 -9.39
N PRO A 79 9.07 5.58 -9.26
CA PRO A 79 9.21 6.97 -8.86
C PRO A 79 9.16 7.14 -7.35
N ALA A 80 9.80 8.20 -6.88
CA ALA A 80 9.94 8.47 -5.46
C ALA A 80 8.66 9.03 -4.81
N GLU A 81 7.80 9.66 -5.61
CA GLU A 81 6.58 10.28 -5.06
C GLU A 81 5.52 9.29 -4.67
N VAL A 82 5.69 8.02 -5.01
CA VAL A 82 4.71 7.00 -4.67
C VAL A 82 4.80 6.71 -3.18
N GLY A 83 3.65 6.64 -2.51
CA GLY A 83 3.60 6.22 -1.12
C GLY A 83 3.93 4.75 -1.02
N LYS A 84 4.80 4.38 -0.09
CA LYS A 84 5.23 3.00 0.09
C LYS A 84 4.95 2.59 1.51
N ILE A 85 4.11 1.58 1.70
CA ILE A 85 3.68 1.16 3.03
C ILE A 85 3.70 -0.36 3.13
N TYR A 86 3.71 -0.84 4.38
CA TYR A 86 3.48 -2.25 4.62
C TYR A 86 1.99 -2.54 4.61
N TYR A 87 1.63 -3.72 4.11
CA TYR A 87 0.25 -4.17 4.06
C TYR A 87 -0.27 -4.40 5.48
N PRO A 88 -1.51 -3.99 5.79
CA PRO A 88 -2.04 -4.23 7.13
C PRO A 88 -2.22 -5.72 7.39
N MET A 89 -1.93 -6.15 8.62
CA MET A 89 -2.21 -7.53 9.03
C MET A 89 -3.70 -7.78 8.88
N ASP A 90 -4.06 -9.02 8.52
CA ASP A 90 -5.46 -9.35 8.19
C ASP A 90 -6.33 -9.50 9.42
N ARG A 91 -6.56 -8.37 10.09
CA ARG A 91 -7.50 -8.27 11.20
C ARG A 91 -8.41 -7.09 10.95
N ARG A 92 -9.69 -7.24 11.27
CA ARG A 92 -10.68 -6.22 10.95
C ARG A 92 -10.32 -4.84 11.48
N GLY A 93 -9.82 -4.76 12.71
CA GLY A 93 -9.44 -3.48 13.30
C GLY A 93 -8.33 -2.79 12.56
N TYR A 94 -7.31 -3.54 12.14
CA TYR A 94 -6.18 -2.99 11.41
C TYR A 94 -6.58 -2.60 10.00
N VAL A 95 -7.33 -3.45 9.33
CA VAL A 95 -7.84 -3.17 7.99
C VAL A 95 -8.75 -1.94 8.00
N ARG A 96 -9.63 -1.86 9.00
CA ARG A 96 -10.53 -0.70 9.13
C ARG A 96 -9.73 0.60 9.28
N ARG A 97 -8.70 0.59 10.12
CA ARG A 97 -7.84 1.77 10.28
C ARG A 97 -7.14 2.14 8.99
N ALA A 98 -6.63 1.15 8.28
CA ALA A 98 -5.96 1.39 7.01
C ALA A 98 -6.90 2.06 6.01
N PHE A 99 -8.09 1.52 5.84
CA PHE A 99 -9.07 2.11 4.92
C PHE A 99 -9.55 3.47 5.37
N ALA A 100 -9.71 3.67 6.69
CA ALA A 100 -10.14 4.96 7.21
C ALA A 100 -9.08 6.05 6.98
N THR A 101 -7.82 5.68 6.99
CA THR A 101 -6.71 6.62 6.77
C THR A 101 -6.46 6.86 5.29
N ILE A 102 -6.35 5.79 4.51
CA ILE A 102 -5.97 5.88 3.10
C ILE A 102 -7.15 6.30 2.23
N ARG A 103 -8.33 5.78 2.51
CA ARG A 103 -9.56 6.06 1.77
C ARG A 103 -9.35 5.96 0.26
N PRO A 104 -8.91 4.79 -0.23
CA PRO A 104 -8.60 4.66 -1.65
C PRO A 104 -9.85 4.70 -2.51
N LYS A 105 -9.72 5.29 -3.68
CA LYS A 105 -10.78 5.28 -4.69
C LYS A 105 -10.84 3.96 -5.41
N ALA A 106 -9.69 3.27 -5.52
CA ALA A 106 -9.61 1.96 -6.15
C ALA A 106 -8.42 1.23 -5.58
N VAL A 107 -8.46 -0.10 -5.65
CA VAL A 107 -7.36 -0.95 -5.22
C VAL A 107 -7.01 -1.89 -6.36
N VAL A 108 -5.72 -2.00 -6.66
CA VAL A 108 -5.20 -2.93 -7.66
C VAL A 108 -4.44 -4.03 -6.93
N LEU A 109 -4.91 -5.26 -7.07
CA LEU A 109 -4.29 -6.43 -6.46
C LEU A 109 -3.48 -7.13 -7.55
N VAL A 110 -2.15 -7.05 -7.45
CA VAL A 110 -1.26 -7.61 -8.46
C VAL A 110 -0.94 -9.04 -8.08
N GLU A 111 -1.70 -9.99 -8.63
CA GLU A 111 -1.57 -11.42 -8.37
C GLU A 111 -1.48 -11.75 -6.88
N ALA A 112 -2.09 -10.95 -6.06
CA ALA A 112 -1.98 -11.09 -4.61
C ALA A 112 -2.97 -12.12 -4.11
N GLU A 113 -2.62 -12.73 -2.97
CA GLU A 113 -3.60 -13.50 -2.22
C GLU A 113 -4.62 -12.53 -1.67
N ILE A 114 -5.89 -12.91 -1.72
CA ILE A 114 -6.96 -12.07 -1.20
C ILE A 114 -7.27 -12.50 0.21
N TRP A 115 -6.92 -11.65 1.18
CA TRP A 115 -7.16 -11.92 2.58
C TRP A 115 -8.61 -11.59 2.95
N PRO A 116 -9.28 -12.43 3.74
CA PRO A 116 -10.72 -12.25 4.00
C PRO A 116 -11.12 -10.88 4.56
N ASN A 117 -10.37 -10.37 5.53
CA ASN A 117 -10.73 -9.11 6.15
C ASN A 117 -10.43 -7.92 5.23
N PHE A 118 -9.42 -8.04 4.39
CA PHE A 118 -9.13 -7.00 3.41
C PHE A 118 -10.26 -6.96 2.36
N LEU A 119 -10.65 -8.13 1.86
CA LEU A 119 -11.77 -8.22 0.92
C LEU A 119 -13.05 -7.66 1.54
N TRP A 120 -13.31 -8.00 2.80
CA TRP A 120 -14.45 -7.43 3.52
C TRP A 120 -14.39 -5.90 3.55
N GLY A 121 -13.20 -5.34 3.80
CA GLY A 121 -13.02 -3.90 3.80
C GLY A 121 -13.33 -3.26 2.47
N LEU A 122 -12.90 -3.89 1.38
CA LEU A 122 -13.20 -3.40 0.03
C LEU A 122 -14.70 -3.44 -0.23
N GLN A 123 -15.34 -4.57 0.07
CA GLN A 123 -16.75 -4.77 -0.22
C GLN A 123 -17.65 -3.87 0.63
N SER A 124 -17.32 -3.71 1.91
CA SER A 124 -18.14 -2.90 2.80
C SER A 124 -18.08 -1.41 2.46
N ARG A 125 -17.10 -0.98 1.69
CA ARG A 125 -16.96 0.42 1.26
C ARG A 125 -17.21 0.62 -0.23
N ASP A 126 -17.63 -0.44 -0.93
CA ASP A 126 -17.87 -0.42 -2.38
C ASP A 126 -16.66 0.11 -3.15
N ILE A 127 -15.46 -0.32 -2.77
CA ILE A 127 -14.24 0.10 -3.46
C ILE A 127 -13.99 -0.81 -4.65
N PRO A 128 -13.81 -0.25 -5.86
CA PRO A 128 -13.44 -1.05 -7.02
C PRO A 128 -12.08 -1.72 -6.83
N HIS A 129 -11.97 -2.95 -7.30
CA HIS A 129 -10.73 -3.70 -7.18
C HIS A 129 -10.63 -4.77 -8.26
#